data_bb7a213ba4cbff89db1407961c75384e
#
_entry.id   bb7a213ba4cbff89db1407961c75384e
#
_cell.length_a   1.000
_cell.length_b   1.000
_cell.length_c   1.000
_cell.angle_alpha   90.00
_cell.angle_beta   90.00
_cell.angle_gamma   90.00
#
_symmetry.space_group_name_H-M   'P 1'
#
loop_
_entity.id
_entity.type
_entity.pdbx_description
1 polymer ?
#
loop_
_entity_poly.entity_id
_entity_poly.type
_entity_poly.pdbx_seq_one_letter_code
_entity_poly.pdbx_strand_id
1 'polypeptide(L)'
;MDWKSLKDTPPWEWPEGASKMLLGVLRDDRAPESDRLLAVELAGVFGVVDDELVDALLSILASGERSAEVRGKAAISLGPVLEHADTAGFEDADDAPIAEGTYRRIRESLRRLYADAAVPKDVRRRILEASVRAPQDWHADAIRAAYRSDDAAWKLTAVFCMRFVPGFDALILEALATKNPDIHYEAVQAAGDRELDDAWPHVAALLSSGHTEKLLLLAAIEAAASIRPREAAEVLVDLADSDDEDIAAAVDEARAMAEGLSGFEDDKAGS
;
A
#
# COMPACT_ATOMS: atom_id res chain seq x y z
N MET A 1 12.97 -15.02 23.02
CA MET A 1 12.82 -13.63 22.53
C MET A 1 11.48 -13.13 23.00
N ASP A 2 11.38 -11.90 23.50
CA ASP A 2 10.08 -11.30 23.81
C ASP A 2 9.43 -10.89 22.47
N TRP A 3 8.13 -11.19 22.29
CA TRP A 3 7.43 -10.85 21.05
C TRP A 3 7.47 -9.34 20.72
N LYS A 4 7.60 -8.47 21.73
CA LYS A 4 7.72 -7.01 21.53
C LYS A 4 9.01 -6.59 20.85
N SER A 5 10.06 -7.40 20.94
CA SER A 5 11.33 -7.11 20.24
C SER A 5 11.25 -7.33 18.73
N LEU A 6 10.20 -8.00 18.25
CA LEU A 6 9.98 -8.19 16.81
C LEU A 6 9.87 -6.86 16.05
N LYS A 7 9.30 -5.81 16.68
CA LYS A 7 9.17 -4.48 16.05
C LYS A 7 10.51 -3.84 15.69
N ASP A 8 11.57 -4.17 16.44
CA ASP A 8 12.91 -3.59 16.29
C ASP A 8 13.87 -4.58 15.57
N THR A 9 13.33 -5.72 15.08
CA THR A 9 14.08 -6.78 14.41
C THR A 9 13.56 -6.89 12.97
N PRO A 10 14.43 -6.95 11.96
CA PRO A 10 14.01 -7.20 10.58
C PRO A 10 13.21 -8.50 10.46
N PRO A 11 12.15 -8.56 9.63
CA PRO A 11 11.27 -9.75 9.55
C PRO A 11 12.01 -11.06 9.19
N TRP A 12 13.05 -10.99 8.40
CA TRP A 12 13.87 -12.17 8.03
C TRP A 12 14.74 -12.72 9.18
N GLU A 13 14.89 -11.99 10.28
CA GLU A 13 15.58 -12.41 11.50
C GLU A 13 14.61 -12.90 12.59
N TRP A 14 13.31 -12.89 12.30
CA TRP A 14 12.33 -13.33 13.29
C TRP A 14 12.44 -14.82 13.55
N PRO A 15 12.24 -15.27 14.80
CA PRO A 15 12.38 -16.67 15.16
C PRO A 15 11.26 -17.53 14.54
N GLU A 16 11.56 -18.79 14.30
CA GLU A 16 10.53 -19.77 14.02
C GLU A 16 9.44 -19.72 15.11
N GLY A 17 8.17 -19.61 14.69
CA GLY A 17 7.06 -19.48 15.64
C GLY A 17 6.70 -18.06 16.05
N ALA A 18 7.24 -17.02 15.41
CA ALA A 18 6.81 -15.62 15.58
C ALA A 18 5.29 -15.49 15.37
N SER A 19 4.72 -16.15 14.35
CA SER A 19 3.27 -16.25 14.13
C SER A 19 2.51 -16.72 15.37
N LYS A 20 2.96 -17.78 16.03
CA LYS A 20 2.30 -18.32 17.26
C LYS A 20 2.42 -17.38 18.44
N MET A 21 3.52 -16.63 18.55
CA MET A 21 3.70 -15.62 19.60
C MET A 21 2.69 -14.48 19.42
N LEU A 22 2.56 -13.96 18.20
CA LEU A 22 1.60 -12.93 17.87
C LEU A 22 0.16 -13.42 18.06
N LEU A 23 -0.16 -14.61 17.60
CA LEU A 23 -1.46 -15.25 17.76
C LEU A 23 -1.86 -15.38 19.25
N GLY A 24 -0.90 -15.69 20.13
CA GLY A 24 -1.11 -15.72 21.57
C GLY A 24 -1.58 -14.38 22.12
N VAL A 25 -0.97 -13.27 21.69
CA VAL A 25 -1.36 -11.90 22.09
C VAL A 25 -2.73 -11.51 21.51
N LEU A 26 -2.99 -11.83 20.24
CA LEU A 26 -4.24 -11.49 19.58
C LEU A 26 -5.45 -12.21 20.20
N ARG A 27 -5.27 -13.45 20.69
CA ARG A 27 -6.28 -14.27 21.35
C ARG A 27 -6.43 -13.99 22.86
N ASP A 28 -5.49 -13.27 23.47
CA ASP A 28 -5.58 -12.92 24.88
C ASP A 28 -6.53 -11.73 25.10
N ASP A 29 -7.72 -11.99 25.63
CA ASP A 29 -8.70 -10.93 25.93
C ASP A 29 -8.22 -9.95 27.01
N ARG A 30 -7.21 -10.30 27.80
CA ARG A 30 -6.61 -9.46 28.84
C ARG A 30 -5.43 -8.62 28.35
N ALA A 31 -4.97 -8.86 27.12
CA ALA A 31 -3.86 -8.09 26.57
C ALA A 31 -4.21 -6.59 26.52
N PRO A 32 -3.30 -5.70 26.95
CA PRO A 32 -3.48 -4.26 26.81
C PRO A 32 -3.76 -3.87 25.35
N GLU A 33 -4.54 -2.80 25.14
CA GLU A 33 -4.86 -2.34 23.78
C GLU A 33 -3.62 -1.98 22.97
N SER A 34 -2.63 -1.33 23.60
CA SER A 34 -1.34 -1.02 22.97
C SER A 34 -0.60 -2.26 22.47
N ASP A 35 -0.62 -3.33 23.27
CA ASP A 35 0.01 -4.60 22.92
C ASP A 35 -0.74 -5.27 21.76
N ARG A 36 -2.05 -5.18 21.77
CA ARG A 36 -2.90 -5.71 20.69
C ARG A 36 -2.69 -4.94 19.39
N LEU A 37 -2.60 -3.61 19.45
CA LEU A 37 -2.30 -2.78 18.27
C LEU A 37 -0.97 -3.17 17.63
N LEU A 38 0.08 -3.31 18.44
CA LEU A 38 1.39 -3.74 17.94
C LEU A 38 1.33 -5.16 17.38
N ALA A 39 0.66 -6.10 18.08
CA ALA A 39 0.56 -7.48 17.59
C ALA A 39 -0.25 -7.58 16.29
N VAL A 40 -1.30 -6.79 16.12
CA VAL A 40 -2.07 -6.69 14.86
C VAL A 40 -1.19 -6.19 13.73
N GLU A 41 -0.39 -5.16 13.98
CA GLU A 41 0.54 -4.61 12.97
C GLU A 41 1.56 -5.66 12.52
N LEU A 42 2.23 -6.28 13.47
CA LEU A 42 3.24 -7.29 13.19
C LEU A 42 2.66 -8.55 12.52
N ALA A 43 1.40 -8.90 12.82
CA ALA A 43 0.72 -10.04 12.20
C ALA A 43 0.45 -9.88 10.70
N GLY A 44 0.48 -8.64 10.18
CA GLY A 44 0.35 -8.35 8.74
C GLY A 44 1.67 -8.36 7.98
N VAL A 45 2.80 -8.61 8.66
CA VAL A 45 4.11 -8.64 8.01
C VAL A 45 4.24 -9.88 7.13
N PHE A 46 4.62 -9.66 5.87
CA PHE A 46 4.84 -10.73 4.90
C PHE A 46 5.94 -11.70 5.41
N GLY A 47 5.71 -13.00 5.21
CA GLY A 47 6.60 -14.06 5.73
C GLY A 47 6.24 -14.57 7.13
N VAL A 48 5.30 -13.90 7.83
CA VAL A 48 4.80 -14.34 9.15
C VAL A 48 3.31 -14.67 9.11
N VAL A 49 2.56 -13.96 8.27
CA VAL A 49 1.12 -14.15 8.12
C VAL A 49 0.82 -15.57 7.60
N ASP A 50 -0.11 -16.22 8.29
CA ASP A 50 -0.64 -17.54 7.96
C ASP A 50 -2.18 -17.58 8.15
N ASP A 51 -2.80 -18.70 7.82
CA ASP A 51 -4.25 -18.87 7.93
C ASP A 51 -4.78 -18.60 9.34
N GLU A 52 -4.03 -18.97 10.40
CA GLU A 52 -4.47 -18.76 11.78
C GLU A 52 -4.40 -17.30 12.20
N LEU A 53 -3.37 -16.57 11.79
CA LEU A 53 -3.25 -15.13 11.99
C LEU A 53 -4.33 -14.37 11.24
N VAL A 54 -4.63 -14.76 10.00
CA VAL A 54 -5.73 -14.19 9.21
C VAL A 54 -7.07 -14.38 9.94
N ASP A 55 -7.34 -15.57 10.47
CA ASP A 55 -8.58 -15.83 11.20
C ASP A 55 -8.68 -14.96 12.47
N ALA A 56 -7.57 -14.76 13.18
CA ALA A 56 -7.52 -13.87 14.34
C ALA A 56 -7.76 -12.40 13.94
N LEU A 57 -7.13 -11.93 12.86
CA LEU A 57 -7.31 -10.57 12.32
C LEU A 57 -8.76 -10.34 11.88
N LEU A 58 -9.36 -11.27 11.15
CA LEU A 58 -10.78 -11.20 10.75
C LEU A 58 -11.74 -11.21 11.96
N SER A 59 -11.44 -11.98 13.00
CA SER A 59 -12.21 -11.98 14.25
C SER A 59 -12.15 -10.61 14.94
N ILE A 60 -10.96 -10.02 15.05
CA ILE A 60 -10.75 -8.68 15.63
C ILE A 60 -11.52 -7.63 14.81
N LEU A 61 -11.38 -7.66 13.49
CA LEU A 61 -12.04 -6.73 12.59
C LEU A 61 -13.58 -6.78 12.72
N ALA A 62 -14.14 -7.99 12.87
CA ALA A 62 -15.59 -8.18 12.99
C ALA A 62 -16.12 -7.86 14.41
N SER A 63 -15.27 -7.83 15.43
CA SER A 63 -15.69 -7.65 16.82
C SER A 63 -16.20 -6.24 17.10
N GLY A 64 -17.45 -6.10 17.51
CA GLY A 64 -18.02 -4.83 17.97
C GLY A 64 -17.50 -4.35 19.33
N GLU A 65 -16.80 -5.19 20.07
CA GLU A 65 -16.25 -4.89 21.39
C GLU A 65 -14.85 -4.27 21.33
N ARG A 66 -14.16 -4.39 20.19
CA ARG A 66 -12.83 -3.80 19.97
C ARG A 66 -12.95 -2.35 19.49
N SER A 67 -11.97 -1.52 19.85
CA SER A 67 -11.93 -0.13 19.38
C SER A 67 -11.87 -0.04 17.84
N ALA A 68 -12.35 1.07 17.31
CA ALA A 68 -12.28 1.34 15.87
C ALA A 68 -10.82 1.35 15.36
N GLU A 69 -9.87 1.77 16.21
CA GLU A 69 -8.44 1.80 15.89
C GLU A 69 -7.89 0.38 15.70
N VAL A 70 -8.09 -0.52 16.66
CA VAL A 70 -7.65 -1.93 16.58
C VAL A 70 -8.29 -2.63 15.38
N ARG A 71 -9.59 -2.42 15.16
CA ARG A 71 -10.32 -2.99 14.02
C ARG A 71 -9.79 -2.45 12.67
N GLY A 72 -9.56 -1.15 12.59
CA GLY A 72 -9.00 -0.52 11.38
C GLY A 72 -7.59 -1.02 11.08
N LYS A 73 -6.75 -1.16 12.12
CA LYS A 73 -5.40 -1.72 11.98
C LYS A 73 -5.45 -3.18 11.49
N ALA A 74 -6.37 -4.00 12.05
CA ALA A 74 -6.57 -5.38 11.58
C ALA A 74 -6.99 -5.46 10.11
N ALA A 75 -7.80 -4.52 9.63
CA ALA A 75 -8.11 -4.44 8.20
C ALA A 75 -6.85 -4.18 7.36
N ILE A 76 -6.06 -3.17 7.72
CA ILE A 76 -4.83 -2.80 7.00
C ILE A 76 -3.83 -3.95 6.96
N SER A 77 -3.67 -4.68 8.07
CA SER A 77 -2.75 -5.82 8.18
C SER A 77 -3.12 -7.00 7.27
N LEU A 78 -4.35 -7.06 6.76
CA LEU A 78 -4.75 -8.04 5.74
C LEU A 78 -4.38 -7.61 4.31
N GLY A 79 -4.00 -6.35 4.09
CA GLY A 79 -3.70 -5.83 2.76
C GLY A 79 -2.54 -6.53 2.04
N PRO A 80 -1.35 -6.62 2.65
CA PRO A 80 -0.18 -7.20 1.99
C PRO A 80 -0.38 -8.66 1.56
N VAL A 81 -1.01 -9.49 2.40
CA VAL A 81 -1.28 -10.89 2.06
C VAL A 81 -2.34 -11.02 0.96
N LEU A 82 -3.31 -10.10 0.90
CA LEU A 82 -4.27 -10.03 -0.21
C LEU A 82 -3.59 -9.71 -1.53
N GLU A 83 -2.72 -8.71 -1.54
CA GLU A 83 -1.98 -8.28 -2.73
C GLU A 83 -1.09 -9.40 -3.26
N HIS A 84 -0.34 -10.04 -2.36
CA HIS A 84 0.51 -11.15 -2.74
C HIS A 84 -0.31 -12.32 -3.31
N ALA A 85 -1.39 -12.72 -2.64
CA ALA A 85 -2.22 -13.84 -3.10
C ALA A 85 -2.96 -13.53 -4.42
N ASP A 86 -3.34 -12.28 -4.67
CA ASP A 86 -3.96 -11.84 -5.92
C ASP A 86 -2.96 -11.86 -7.08
N THR A 87 -1.71 -11.50 -6.82
CA THR A 87 -0.65 -11.37 -7.83
C THR A 87 0.02 -12.72 -8.14
N ALA A 88 0.39 -13.47 -7.10
CA ALA A 88 1.11 -14.73 -7.25
C ALA A 88 0.20 -15.91 -7.62
N GLY A 89 -1.11 -15.83 -7.25
CA GLY A 89 -2.02 -16.94 -7.41
C GLY A 89 -1.76 -18.09 -6.44
N PHE A 90 -2.28 -19.29 -6.76
CA PHE A 90 -2.23 -20.48 -5.88
C PHE A 90 -1.76 -21.73 -6.64
N GLU A 91 -1.03 -21.57 -7.75
CA GLU A 91 -0.55 -22.70 -8.55
C GLU A 91 0.52 -23.50 -7.80
N ASP A 92 1.39 -22.80 -7.06
CA ASP A 92 2.38 -23.39 -6.15
C ASP A 92 1.93 -23.24 -4.70
N ALA A 93 1.25 -24.27 -4.18
CA ALA A 93 0.68 -24.25 -2.83
C ALA A 93 1.75 -24.15 -1.72
N ASP A 94 2.99 -24.53 -2.00
CA ASP A 94 4.11 -24.50 -1.02
C ASP A 94 4.67 -23.07 -0.81
N ASP A 95 4.45 -22.17 -1.76
CA ASP A 95 4.91 -20.77 -1.70
C ASP A 95 3.79 -19.79 -1.23
N ALA A 96 2.55 -20.23 -1.18
CA ALA A 96 1.44 -19.38 -0.78
C ALA A 96 1.36 -19.23 0.76
N PRO A 97 1.44 -18.00 1.31
CA PRO A 97 1.39 -17.78 2.76
C PRO A 97 0.03 -18.15 3.36
N ILE A 98 -1.02 -18.19 2.56
CA ILE A 98 -2.39 -18.53 2.95
C ILE A 98 -3.04 -19.44 1.90
N ALA A 99 -3.96 -20.27 2.34
CA ALA A 99 -4.76 -21.10 1.43
C ALA A 99 -5.74 -20.26 0.58
N GLU A 100 -6.07 -20.73 -0.64
CA GLU A 100 -7.05 -20.07 -1.53
C GLU A 100 -8.42 -19.86 -0.83
N GLY A 101 -8.83 -20.82 -0.01
CA GLY A 101 -10.05 -20.68 0.79
C GLY A 101 -10.02 -19.52 1.77
N THR A 102 -8.85 -19.25 2.38
CA THR A 102 -8.61 -18.12 3.27
C THR A 102 -8.64 -16.80 2.52
N TYR A 103 -7.97 -16.74 1.37
CA TYR A 103 -8.03 -15.56 0.48
C TYR A 103 -9.48 -15.18 0.12
N ARG A 104 -10.29 -16.15 -0.34
CA ARG A 104 -11.71 -15.90 -0.62
C ARG A 104 -12.46 -15.41 0.60
N ARG A 105 -12.22 -16.00 1.76
CA ARG A 105 -12.85 -15.63 3.03
C ARG A 105 -12.50 -14.19 3.46
N ILE A 106 -11.25 -13.74 3.26
CA ILE A 106 -10.85 -12.34 3.50
C ILE A 106 -11.69 -11.42 2.60
N ARG A 107 -11.70 -11.64 1.29
CA ARG A 107 -12.41 -10.80 0.32
C ARG A 107 -13.90 -10.66 0.63
N GLU A 108 -14.56 -11.76 0.93
CA GLU A 108 -15.98 -11.78 1.30
C GLU A 108 -16.24 -11.05 2.62
N SER A 109 -15.38 -11.25 3.62
CA SER A 109 -15.52 -10.60 4.93
C SER A 109 -15.33 -9.10 4.83
N LEU A 110 -14.31 -8.62 4.10
CA LEU A 110 -14.06 -7.20 3.89
C LEU A 110 -15.23 -6.55 3.14
N ARG A 111 -15.73 -7.15 2.05
CA ARG A 111 -16.89 -6.66 1.30
C ARG A 111 -18.14 -6.53 2.19
N ARG A 112 -18.45 -7.57 2.97
CA ARG A 112 -19.60 -7.59 3.87
C ARG A 112 -19.48 -6.51 4.95
N LEU A 113 -18.32 -6.38 5.59
CA LEU A 113 -18.10 -5.40 6.66
C LEU A 113 -18.06 -3.97 6.12
N TYR A 114 -17.56 -3.76 4.91
CA TYR A 114 -17.62 -2.46 4.26
C TYR A 114 -19.07 -2.00 4.00
N ALA A 115 -19.92 -2.91 3.56
CA ALA A 115 -21.33 -2.64 3.28
C ALA A 115 -22.20 -2.47 4.54
N ASP A 116 -21.75 -2.96 5.68
CA ASP A 116 -22.51 -2.89 6.94
C ASP A 116 -22.43 -1.49 7.56
N ALA A 117 -23.56 -0.79 7.59
CA ALA A 117 -23.66 0.54 8.18
C ALA A 117 -23.42 0.58 9.70
N ALA A 118 -23.52 -0.57 10.41
CA ALA A 118 -23.21 -0.67 11.82
C ALA A 118 -21.69 -0.66 12.10
N VAL A 119 -20.87 -0.94 11.09
CA VAL A 119 -19.40 -0.83 11.19
C VAL A 119 -18.99 0.65 11.19
N PRO A 120 -18.17 1.10 12.16
CA PRO A 120 -17.72 2.48 12.23
C PRO A 120 -17.11 2.99 10.90
N LYS A 121 -17.37 4.26 10.58
CA LYS A 121 -16.96 4.88 9.33
C LYS A 121 -15.43 4.76 9.09
N ASP A 122 -14.63 4.97 10.14
CA ASP A 122 -13.17 4.88 10.04
C ASP A 122 -12.70 3.43 9.79
N VAL A 123 -13.38 2.44 10.38
CA VAL A 123 -13.08 1.03 10.10
C VAL A 123 -13.41 0.70 8.65
N ARG A 124 -14.57 1.14 8.14
CA ARG A 124 -14.94 0.92 6.73
C ARG A 124 -13.95 1.57 5.76
N ARG A 125 -13.43 2.75 6.10
CA ARG A 125 -12.38 3.41 5.33
C ARG A 125 -11.12 2.54 5.23
N ARG A 126 -10.65 1.99 6.36
CA ARG A 126 -9.50 1.07 6.39
C ARG A 126 -9.77 -0.26 5.68
N ILE A 127 -11.00 -0.74 5.71
CA ILE A 127 -11.40 -1.92 4.93
C ILE A 127 -11.29 -1.64 3.42
N LEU A 128 -11.73 -0.48 2.94
CA LEU A 128 -11.57 -0.09 1.54
C LEU A 128 -10.10 -0.06 1.14
N GLU A 129 -9.27 0.60 1.94
CA GLU A 129 -7.82 0.75 1.74
C GLU A 129 -7.08 -0.61 1.68
N ALA A 130 -7.49 -1.57 2.50
CA ALA A 130 -6.90 -2.92 2.47
C ALA A 130 -7.42 -3.76 1.31
N SER A 131 -8.73 -3.71 1.04
CA SER A 131 -9.39 -4.62 0.09
C SER A 131 -9.09 -4.32 -1.38
N VAL A 132 -8.71 -3.09 -1.73
CA VAL A 132 -8.38 -2.71 -3.13
C VAL A 132 -7.12 -3.40 -3.64
N ARG A 133 -6.28 -3.94 -2.76
CA ARG A 133 -5.08 -4.71 -3.11
C ARG A 133 -5.40 -6.04 -3.80
N ALA A 134 -6.66 -6.51 -3.70
CA ALA A 134 -7.23 -7.59 -4.50
C ALA A 134 -8.54 -7.08 -5.14
N PRO A 135 -8.48 -6.38 -6.29
CA PRO A 135 -9.60 -5.64 -6.85
C PRO A 135 -10.85 -6.49 -7.10
N GLN A 136 -12.01 -5.88 -6.85
CA GLN A 136 -13.34 -6.48 -7.04
C GLN A 136 -14.29 -5.44 -7.68
N ASP A 137 -15.40 -5.92 -8.22
CA ASP A 137 -16.42 -5.13 -8.94
C ASP A 137 -16.97 -3.91 -8.16
N TRP A 138 -17.08 -4.02 -6.83
CA TRP A 138 -17.64 -2.97 -5.99
C TRP A 138 -16.67 -1.82 -5.67
N HIS A 139 -15.36 -2.02 -5.86
CA HIS A 139 -14.35 -1.01 -5.51
C HIS A 139 -14.49 0.28 -6.31
N ALA A 140 -14.78 0.18 -7.61
CA ALA A 140 -14.90 1.38 -8.44
C ALA A 140 -15.97 2.35 -7.93
N ASP A 141 -17.12 1.86 -7.50
CA ASP A 141 -18.20 2.71 -6.96
C ASP A 141 -17.86 3.23 -5.56
N ALA A 142 -17.21 2.40 -4.74
CA ALA A 142 -16.74 2.80 -3.41
C ALA A 142 -15.70 3.93 -3.48
N ILE A 143 -14.73 3.83 -4.40
CA ILE A 143 -13.70 4.85 -4.64
C ILE A 143 -14.34 6.16 -5.11
N ARG A 144 -15.27 6.11 -6.08
CA ARG A 144 -15.99 7.31 -6.54
C ARG A 144 -16.78 7.98 -5.41
N ALA A 145 -17.44 7.20 -4.57
CA ALA A 145 -18.18 7.71 -3.41
C ALA A 145 -17.24 8.35 -2.38
N ALA A 146 -16.11 7.71 -2.09
CA ALA A 146 -15.09 8.21 -1.17
C ALA A 146 -14.45 9.52 -1.67
N TYR A 147 -14.12 9.62 -2.96
CA TYR A 147 -13.51 10.81 -3.56
C TYR A 147 -14.48 12.02 -3.55
N ARG A 148 -15.77 11.78 -3.71
CA ARG A 148 -16.81 12.84 -3.65
C ARG A 148 -17.15 13.27 -2.23
N SER A 149 -16.63 12.61 -1.21
CA SER A 149 -16.85 12.95 0.19
C SER A 149 -16.23 14.32 0.53
N ASP A 150 -16.89 15.09 1.38
CA ASP A 150 -16.31 16.31 1.97
C ASP A 150 -15.26 15.98 3.06
N ASP A 151 -15.14 14.72 3.46
CA ASP A 151 -14.21 14.25 4.45
C ASP A 151 -12.83 13.99 3.79
N ALA A 152 -11.83 14.77 4.18
CA ALA A 152 -10.48 14.69 3.63
C ALA A 152 -9.84 13.29 3.80
N ALA A 153 -10.15 12.57 4.89
CA ALA A 153 -9.62 11.23 5.12
C ALA A 153 -10.20 10.21 4.14
N TRP A 154 -11.48 10.33 3.76
CA TRP A 154 -12.08 9.50 2.72
C TRP A 154 -11.53 9.84 1.33
N LYS A 155 -11.31 11.12 1.06
CA LYS A 155 -10.72 11.54 -0.20
C LYS A 155 -9.28 11.05 -0.35
N LEU A 156 -8.49 11.12 0.72
CA LEU A 156 -7.14 10.55 0.77
C LEU A 156 -7.16 9.05 0.47
N THR A 157 -8.00 8.28 1.18
CA THR A 157 -8.16 6.85 0.92
C THR A 157 -8.60 6.56 -0.53
N ALA A 158 -9.48 7.39 -1.11
CA ALA A 158 -9.89 7.20 -2.49
C ALA A 158 -8.72 7.34 -3.46
N VAL A 159 -7.87 8.36 -3.29
CA VAL A 159 -6.70 8.58 -4.15
C VAL A 159 -5.69 7.42 -4.01
N PHE A 160 -5.42 6.99 -2.78
CA PHE A 160 -4.64 5.76 -2.54
C PHE A 160 -5.21 4.55 -3.30
N CYS A 161 -6.53 4.34 -3.22
CA CYS A 161 -7.19 3.19 -3.87
C CYS A 161 -7.14 3.23 -5.41
N MET A 162 -7.01 4.41 -6.02
CA MET A 162 -6.90 4.58 -7.47
C MET A 162 -5.62 3.97 -8.05
N ARG A 163 -4.62 3.71 -7.22
CA ARG A 163 -3.39 2.99 -7.61
C ARG A 163 -3.70 1.57 -8.11
N PHE A 164 -4.62 0.90 -7.43
CA PHE A 164 -4.94 -0.53 -7.62
C PHE A 164 -6.09 -0.78 -8.60
N VAL A 165 -6.97 0.20 -8.80
CA VAL A 165 -8.18 0.04 -9.61
C VAL A 165 -8.12 0.97 -10.84
N PRO A 166 -8.23 0.43 -12.07
CA PRO A 166 -8.15 1.23 -13.30
C PRO A 166 -9.38 2.14 -13.50
N GLY A 167 -9.22 3.15 -14.39
CA GLY A 167 -10.32 4.02 -14.82
C GLY A 167 -10.53 5.26 -13.95
N PHE A 168 -9.48 5.70 -13.25
CA PHE A 168 -9.49 6.89 -12.40
C PHE A 168 -8.49 7.97 -12.84
N ASP A 169 -7.88 7.83 -14.00
CA ASP A 169 -6.79 8.68 -14.49
C ASP A 169 -7.13 10.18 -14.40
N ALA A 170 -8.32 10.56 -14.84
CA ALA A 170 -8.76 11.96 -14.75
C ALA A 170 -8.90 12.46 -13.30
N LEU A 171 -9.29 11.61 -12.34
CA LEU A 171 -9.40 11.98 -10.94
C LEU A 171 -8.03 12.03 -10.24
N ILE A 172 -7.09 11.20 -10.66
CA ILE A 172 -5.70 11.28 -10.20
C ILE A 172 -5.09 12.61 -10.67
N LEU A 173 -5.25 12.97 -11.95
CA LEU A 173 -4.78 14.25 -12.49
C LEU A 173 -5.42 15.45 -11.80
N GLU A 174 -6.73 15.39 -11.48
CA GLU A 174 -7.40 16.42 -10.67
C GLU A 174 -6.79 16.51 -9.25
N ALA A 175 -6.49 15.36 -8.63
CA ALA A 175 -5.93 15.30 -7.28
C ALA A 175 -4.51 15.87 -7.19
N LEU A 176 -3.70 15.84 -8.26
CA LEU A 176 -2.38 16.48 -8.32
C LEU A 176 -2.44 17.99 -8.07
N ALA A 177 -3.57 18.65 -8.38
CA ALA A 177 -3.75 20.09 -8.16
C ALA A 177 -4.21 20.44 -6.74
N THR A 178 -4.34 19.48 -5.83
CA THR A 178 -4.79 19.71 -4.46
C THR A 178 -3.80 20.52 -3.64
N LYS A 179 -4.31 21.24 -2.62
CA LYS A 179 -3.47 21.90 -1.60
C LYS A 179 -3.26 21.05 -0.34
N ASN A 180 -3.93 19.91 -0.24
CA ASN A 180 -3.74 18.99 0.88
C ASN A 180 -2.46 18.17 0.61
N PRO A 181 -1.42 18.25 1.45
CA PRO A 181 -0.13 17.61 1.18
C PRO A 181 -0.24 16.08 1.13
N ASP A 182 -1.08 15.47 1.98
CA ASP A 182 -1.23 14.02 2.02
C ASP A 182 -1.93 13.50 0.75
N ILE A 183 -2.98 14.19 0.30
CA ILE A 183 -3.68 13.84 -0.94
C ILE A 183 -2.77 14.08 -2.15
N HIS A 184 -1.97 15.13 -2.12
CA HIS A 184 -1.01 15.43 -3.19
C HIS A 184 0.06 14.33 -3.30
N TYR A 185 0.62 13.91 -2.17
CA TYR A 185 1.56 12.80 -2.10
C TYR A 185 0.98 11.52 -2.72
N GLU A 186 -0.21 11.10 -2.29
CA GLU A 186 -0.88 9.93 -2.83
C GLU A 186 -1.24 10.07 -4.32
N ALA A 187 -1.55 11.29 -4.79
CA ALA A 187 -1.82 11.51 -6.20
C ALA A 187 -0.57 11.35 -7.07
N VAL A 188 0.59 11.78 -6.57
CA VAL A 188 1.89 11.58 -7.26
C VAL A 188 2.23 10.10 -7.32
N GLN A 189 2.07 9.37 -6.20
CA GLN A 189 2.24 7.92 -6.16
C GLN A 189 1.30 7.21 -7.14
N ALA A 190 0.00 7.58 -7.11
CA ALA A 190 -0.99 6.99 -8.01
C ALA A 190 -0.69 7.27 -9.48
N ALA A 191 -0.15 8.45 -9.81
CA ALA A 191 0.24 8.79 -11.16
C ALA A 191 1.41 7.93 -11.64
N GLY A 192 2.39 7.65 -10.78
CA GLY A 192 3.51 6.76 -11.05
C GLY A 192 3.05 5.31 -11.26
N ASP A 193 2.31 4.74 -10.30
CA ASP A 193 1.83 3.35 -10.35
C ASP A 193 0.89 3.09 -11.56
N ARG A 194 0.22 4.13 -12.03
CA ARG A 194 -0.64 4.07 -13.22
C ARG A 194 0.07 4.49 -14.51
N GLU A 195 1.34 4.83 -14.43
CA GLU A 195 2.17 5.28 -15.57
C GLU A 195 1.47 6.39 -16.40
N LEU A 196 0.87 7.37 -15.70
CA LEU A 196 0.05 8.41 -16.33
C LEU A 196 0.93 9.45 -17.03
N ASP A 197 1.06 9.35 -18.36
CA ASP A 197 1.85 10.26 -19.19
C ASP A 197 1.43 11.73 -19.03
N ASP A 198 0.13 12.00 -18.90
CA ASP A 198 -0.42 13.34 -18.68
C ASP A 198 -0.01 13.98 -17.34
N ALA A 199 0.48 13.18 -16.37
CA ALA A 199 1.00 13.69 -15.10
C ALA A 199 2.44 14.21 -15.20
N TRP A 200 3.17 13.89 -16.27
CA TRP A 200 4.57 14.24 -16.45
C TRP A 200 4.90 15.73 -16.21
N PRO A 201 4.16 16.71 -16.74
CA PRO A 201 4.48 18.13 -16.52
C PRO A 201 4.45 18.51 -15.02
N HIS A 202 3.56 17.89 -14.25
CA HIS A 202 3.44 18.12 -12.80
C HIS A 202 4.61 17.47 -12.05
N VAL A 203 4.92 16.23 -12.35
CA VAL A 203 6.02 15.48 -11.72
C VAL A 203 7.38 16.14 -12.03
N ALA A 204 7.65 16.51 -13.29
CA ALA A 204 8.86 17.22 -13.68
C ALA A 204 9.02 18.58 -12.98
N ALA A 205 7.91 19.30 -12.76
CA ALA A 205 7.92 20.55 -11.99
C ALA A 205 8.31 20.33 -10.52
N LEU A 206 7.86 19.24 -9.89
CA LEU A 206 8.24 18.88 -8.52
C LEU A 206 9.75 18.57 -8.41
N LEU A 207 10.30 17.85 -9.37
CA LEU A 207 11.73 17.50 -9.44
C LEU A 207 12.61 18.73 -9.62
N SER A 208 12.17 19.70 -10.44
CA SER A 208 12.91 20.92 -10.74
C SER A 208 12.77 22.00 -9.65
N SER A 209 11.87 21.79 -8.68
CA SER A 209 11.62 22.75 -7.62
C SER A 209 12.61 22.55 -6.46
N GLY A 210 13.45 23.55 -6.18
CA GLY A 210 14.34 23.53 -5.00
C GLY A 210 13.62 23.61 -3.64
N HIS A 211 12.29 23.58 -3.62
CA HIS A 211 11.45 23.74 -2.41
C HIS A 211 10.47 22.57 -2.21
N THR A 212 10.56 21.50 -3.01
CA THR A 212 9.73 20.30 -2.84
C THR A 212 10.14 19.60 -1.54
N GLU A 213 9.17 19.29 -0.71
CA GLU A 213 9.38 18.60 0.55
C GLU A 213 9.90 17.18 0.29
N LYS A 214 10.81 16.67 1.13
CA LYS A 214 11.57 15.44 0.89
C LYS A 214 10.68 14.24 0.51
N LEU A 215 9.63 13.97 1.29
CA LEU A 215 8.75 12.80 1.01
C LEU A 215 8.07 12.93 -0.36
N LEU A 216 7.61 14.12 -0.69
CA LEU A 216 6.99 14.37 -2.00
C LEU A 216 8.02 14.32 -3.14
N LEU A 217 9.26 14.76 -2.88
CA LEU A 217 10.35 14.67 -3.85
C LEU A 217 10.71 13.21 -4.15
N LEU A 218 10.82 12.36 -3.13
CA LEU A 218 11.05 10.92 -3.30
C LEU A 218 9.94 10.27 -4.12
N ALA A 219 8.68 10.55 -3.79
CA ALA A 219 7.53 10.07 -4.57
C ALA A 219 7.57 10.56 -6.04
N ALA A 220 8.02 11.81 -6.26
CA ALA A 220 8.16 12.35 -7.63
C ALA A 220 9.30 11.69 -8.42
N ILE A 221 10.40 11.30 -7.76
CA ILE A 221 11.49 10.55 -8.38
C ILE A 221 11.00 9.17 -8.85
N GLU A 222 10.33 8.43 -7.97
CA GLU A 222 9.74 7.12 -8.29
C GLU A 222 8.72 7.23 -9.43
N ALA A 223 7.78 8.19 -9.32
CA ALA A 223 6.78 8.41 -10.35
C ALA A 223 7.39 8.79 -11.71
N ALA A 224 8.44 9.62 -11.71
CA ALA A 224 9.12 10.00 -12.95
C ALA A 224 9.75 8.79 -13.66
N ALA A 225 10.40 7.91 -12.88
CA ALA A 225 11.01 6.68 -13.42
C ALA A 225 9.98 5.74 -14.04
N SER A 226 8.76 5.68 -13.48
CA SER A 226 7.67 4.85 -14.01
C SER A 226 6.98 5.49 -15.22
N ILE A 227 6.76 6.82 -15.21
CA ILE A 227 5.99 7.53 -16.25
C ILE A 227 6.83 7.73 -17.52
N ARG A 228 8.04 8.28 -17.37
CA ARG A 228 8.93 8.58 -18.50
C ARG A 228 10.40 8.35 -18.12
N PRO A 229 10.86 7.10 -18.10
CA PRO A 229 12.18 6.73 -17.57
C PRO A 229 13.34 7.46 -18.29
N ARG A 230 13.24 7.69 -19.60
CA ARG A 230 14.31 8.37 -20.36
C ARG A 230 14.40 9.85 -20.01
N GLU A 231 13.28 10.57 -20.03
CA GLU A 231 13.22 11.98 -19.65
C GLU A 231 13.49 12.18 -18.16
N ALA A 232 13.10 11.20 -17.31
CA ALA A 232 13.43 11.20 -15.88
C ALA A 232 14.94 11.19 -15.66
N ALA A 233 15.70 10.35 -16.38
CA ALA A 233 17.15 10.29 -16.27
C ALA A 233 17.83 11.65 -16.58
N GLU A 234 17.25 12.45 -17.49
CA GLU A 234 17.76 13.79 -17.82
C GLU A 234 17.46 14.81 -16.70
N VAL A 235 16.23 14.79 -16.15
CA VAL A 235 15.79 15.74 -15.11
C VAL A 235 16.44 15.44 -13.76
N LEU A 236 16.77 14.17 -13.48
CA LEU A 236 17.35 13.72 -12.21
C LEU A 236 18.86 13.98 -12.10
N VAL A 237 19.54 14.46 -13.14
CA VAL A 237 20.99 14.72 -13.13
C VAL A 237 21.37 15.67 -11.98
N ASP A 238 20.60 16.74 -11.77
CA ASP A 238 20.90 17.74 -10.74
C ASP A 238 20.66 17.22 -9.30
N LEU A 239 19.91 16.12 -9.13
CA LEU A 239 19.63 15.48 -7.86
C LEU A 239 20.59 14.31 -7.55
N ALA A 240 21.37 13.86 -8.52
CA ALA A 240 22.30 12.73 -8.35
C ALA A 240 23.43 13.02 -7.36
N ASP A 241 23.83 14.29 -7.24
CA ASP A 241 24.87 14.73 -6.30
C ASP A 241 24.27 15.29 -5.01
N SER A 242 23.05 14.86 -4.61
CA SER A 242 22.41 15.29 -3.39
C SER A 242 23.21 14.86 -2.15
N ASP A 243 23.38 15.78 -1.18
CA ASP A 243 23.94 15.47 0.15
C ASP A 243 23.01 14.56 1.00
N ASP A 244 21.76 14.39 0.60
CA ASP A 244 20.78 13.52 1.26
C ASP A 244 20.86 12.11 0.65
N GLU A 245 21.28 11.14 1.47
CA GLU A 245 21.52 9.76 1.05
C GLU A 245 20.25 9.07 0.48
N ASP A 246 19.05 9.39 1.02
CA ASP A 246 17.81 8.79 0.53
C ASP A 246 17.46 9.32 -0.86
N ILE A 247 17.70 10.62 -1.12
CA ILE A 247 17.46 11.22 -2.43
C ILE A 247 18.46 10.65 -3.44
N ALA A 248 19.75 10.58 -3.11
CA ALA A 248 20.76 10.02 -3.98
C ALA A 248 20.46 8.56 -4.34
N ALA A 249 20.09 7.75 -3.35
CA ALA A 249 19.71 6.35 -3.57
C ALA A 249 18.48 6.20 -4.48
N ALA A 250 17.44 7.01 -4.28
CA ALA A 250 16.24 6.99 -5.12
C ALA A 250 16.54 7.39 -6.57
N VAL A 251 17.44 8.37 -6.77
CA VAL A 251 17.89 8.77 -8.12
C VAL A 251 18.68 7.67 -8.81
N ASP A 252 19.57 7.00 -8.08
CA ASP A 252 20.36 5.88 -8.63
C ASP A 252 19.45 4.72 -9.04
N GLU A 253 18.44 4.39 -8.24
CA GLU A 253 17.45 3.36 -8.56
C GLU A 253 16.62 3.74 -9.80
N ALA A 254 16.12 4.98 -9.87
CA ALA A 254 15.37 5.49 -11.01
C ALA A 254 16.18 5.43 -12.31
N ARG A 255 17.48 5.75 -12.25
CA ARG A 255 18.39 5.68 -13.43
C ARG A 255 18.67 4.24 -13.85
N ALA A 256 18.85 3.32 -12.89
CA ALA A 256 19.03 1.91 -13.19
C ALA A 256 17.80 1.31 -13.89
N MET A 257 16.58 1.72 -13.50
CA MET A 257 15.34 1.34 -14.20
C MET A 257 15.33 1.84 -15.65
N ALA A 258 15.73 3.09 -15.89
CA ALA A 258 15.79 3.67 -17.24
C ALA A 258 16.80 2.94 -18.14
N GLU A 259 17.95 2.58 -17.60
CA GLU A 259 18.99 1.83 -18.34
C GLU A 259 18.55 0.40 -18.66
N GLY A 260 17.87 -0.27 -17.74
CA GLY A 260 17.31 -1.60 -17.95
C GLY A 260 16.27 -1.66 -19.08
N LEU A 261 15.42 -0.63 -19.21
CA LEU A 261 14.43 -0.53 -20.28
C LEU A 261 15.05 -0.25 -21.66
N SER A 262 16.12 0.53 -21.71
CA SER A 262 16.84 0.80 -22.98
C SER A 262 17.53 -0.45 -23.55
N GLY A 263 18.03 -1.35 -22.69
CA GLY A 263 18.64 -2.61 -23.13
C GLY A 263 17.67 -3.59 -23.80
N PHE A 264 16.40 -3.59 -23.38
CA PHE A 264 15.36 -4.45 -23.96
C PHE A 264 14.85 -3.99 -25.33
N GLU A 265 14.94 -2.70 -25.65
CA GLU A 265 14.50 -2.16 -26.94
C GLU A 265 15.55 -2.36 -28.04
N ASP A 266 16.84 -2.28 -27.71
CA ASP A 266 17.93 -2.50 -28.67
C ASP A 266 18.00 -3.97 -29.13
N ASP A 267 17.66 -4.94 -28.27
CA ASP A 267 17.58 -6.36 -28.62
C ASP A 267 16.39 -6.69 -29.56
N LYS A 268 15.29 -5.92 -29.48
CA LYS A 268 14.13 -6.09 -30.39
C LYS A 268 14.31 -5.42 -31.75
N ALA A 269 15.15 -4.41 -31.85
CA ALA A 269 15.44 -3.71 -33.12
C ALA A 269 16.51 -4.45 -33.95
N GLY A 270 17.23 -5.40 -33.36
CA GLY A 270 18.29 -6.19 -34.02
C GLY A 270 17.86 -7.58 -34.52
N SER A 271 16.57 -7.95 -34.39
CA SER A 271 16.00 -9.25 -34.85
C SER A 271 14.99 -9.01 -35.97
#